data_9640613ebac63ce76b193b694cbabffa
#
_entry.id   9640613ebac63ce76b193b694cbabffa
#
_cell.length_a   1.000
_cell.length_b   1.000
_cell.length_c   1.000
_cell.angle_alpha   90.00
_cell.angle_beta   90.00
_cell.angle_gamma   90.00
#
_symmetry.space_group_name_H-M   'P 1'
#
loop_
_entity.id
_entity.type
_entity.pdbx_description
1 polymer ?
#
loop_
_entity_poly.entity_id
_entity_poly.type
_entity_poly.pdbx_seq_one_letter_code
_entity_poly.pdbx_strand_id
1 'polypeptide(L)'
;TEELSRYIFIWISYLALSVAIKKRSSIRVDMLYDHLPPRLQQISWIVVEVLFFILTATIAYYGWGQIERLQEYPQHTTALRIPFLIPYLILPFGFGLMCFRLLQSLYKQVKVCGVVDTLIGLIAVFVIASPVIFCDYIEPLPALFGYFIVLCAIGVPVAISLGLSTLATIICADTLPIEYMAQVAFTSIDSFPIMAIPFFIAAGVFMGAG
;
A
#
# COMPACT_ATOMS: atom_id res chain seq x y z
N THR A 1 18.84 -14.63 16.58
CA THR A 1 17.41 -14.73 16.98
C THR A 1 16.62 -13.48 16.64
N GLU A 2 17.18 -12.28 16.87
CA GLU A 2 16.50 -11.00 16.60
C GLU A 2 16.23 -10.78 15.10
N GLU A 3 17.20 -11.00 14.24
CA GLU A 3 17.03 -10.91 12.78
C GLU A 3 15.94 -11.84 12.27
N LEU A 4 15.93 -13.10 12.72
CA LEU A 4 14.93 -14.07 12.33
C LEU A 4 13.53 -13.62 12.75
N SER A 5 13.40 -13.08 13.97
CA SER A 5 12.12 -12.58 14.47
C SER A 5 11.60 -11.40 13.65
N ARG A 6 12.48 -10.48 13.21
CA ARG A 6 12.11 -9.36 12.34
C ARG A 6 11.62 -9.85 10.97
N TYR A 7 12.31 -10.79 10.35
CA TYR A 7 11.90 -11.31 9.04
C TYR A 7 10.58 -12.09 9.10
N ILE A 8 10.39 -12.91 10.13
CA ILE A 8 9.09 -13.59 10.36
C ILE A 8 7.98 -12.55 10.57
N PHE A 9 8.25 -11.50 11.34
CA PHE A 9 7.28 -10.41 11.56
C PHE A 9 6.92 -9.68 10.27
N ILE A 10 7.89 -9.38 9.40
CA ILE A 10 7.65 -8.76 8.09
C ILE A 10 6.74 -9.66 7.24
N TRP A 11 7.03 -10.95 7.17
CA TRP A 11 6.22 -11.91 6.42
C TRP A 11 4.78 -11.98 6.96
N ILE A 12 4.62 -12.10 8.26
CA ILE A 12 3.29 -12.12 8.91
C ILE A 12 2.53 -10.83 8.63
N SER A 13 3.19 -9.67 8.72
CA SER A 13 2.57 -8.36 8.52
C SER A 13 2.01 -8.21 7.10
N TYR A 14 2.78 -8.52 6.08
CA TYR A 14 2.32 -8.42 4.69
C TYR A 14 1.23 -9.44 4.34
N LEU A 15 1.33 -10.67 4.87
CA LEU A 15 0.27 -11.67 4.71
C LEU A 15 -1.02 -11.24 5.43
N ALA A 16 -0.91 -10.67 6.64
CA ALA A 16 -2.04 -10.15 7.40
C ALA A 16 -2.72 -8.97 6.67
N LEU A 17 -1.94 -8.10 6.01
CA LEU A 17 -2.49 -7.00 5.20
C LEU A 17 -3.41 -7.54 4.09
N SER A 18 -3.04 -8.64 3.43
CA SER A 18 -3.89 -9.27 2.43
C SER A 18 -5.22 -9.79 2.99
N VAL A 19 -5.23 -10.23 4.26
CA VAL A 19 -6.45 -10.64 4.97
C VAL A 19 -7.29 -9.42 5.37
N ALA A 20 -6.65 -8.33 5.79
CA ALA A 20 -7.32 -7.08 6.15
C ALA A 20 -8.12 -6.49 4.97
N ILE A 21 -7.57 -6.56 3.75
CA ILE A 21 -8.27 -6.18 2.52
C ILE A 21 -9.57 -6.99 2.36
N LYS A 22 -9.52 -8.30 2.57
CA LYS A 22 -10.72 -9.15 2.49
C LYS A 22 -11.79 -8.76 3.52
N LYS A 23 -11.39 -8.34 4.72
CA LYS A 23 -12.31 -7.92 5.80
C LYS A 23 -12.76 -6.47 5.66
N ARG A 24 -12.28 -5.72 4.67
CA ARG A 24 -12.52 -4.28 4.49
C ARG A 24 -12.18 -3.45 5.73
N SER A 25 -11.18 -3.88 6.49
CA SER A 25 -10.75 -3.28 7.76
C SER A 25 -9.67 -2.22 7.53
N SER A 26 -9.93 -1.24 6.67
CA SER A 26 -9.00 -0.12 6.46
C SER A 26 -9.44 1.08 7.30
N ILE A 27 -8.50 1.75 7.95
CA ILE A 27 -8.76 3.00 8.67
C ILE A 27 -9.04 4.10 7.63
N ARG A 28 -10.27 4.59 7.61
CA ARG A 28 -10.75 5.66 6.73
C ARG A 28 -11.04 6.92 7.54
N VAL A 29 -11.10 8.04 6.85
CA VAL A 29 -11.66 9.25 7.41
C VAL A 29 -13.17 9.20 7.19
N ASP A 30 -13.89 8.48 8.08
CA ASP A 30 -15.33 8.22 7.96
C ASP A 30 -16.18 9.51 8.00
N MET A 31 -15.62 10.57 8.62
CA MET A 31 -16.32 11.83 8.84
C MET A 31 -16.81 12.51 7.54
N LEU A 32 -16.08 12.41 6.45
CA LEU A 32 -16.48 12.91 5.13
C LEU A 32 -17.32 11.90 4.35
N TYR A 33 -17.04 10.62 4.53
CA TYR A 33 -17.72 9.53 3.81
C TYR A 33 -19.19 9.40 4.20
N ASP A 34 -19.52 9.56 5.49
CA ASP A 34 -20.88 9.43 6.01
C ASP A 34 -21.84 10.52 5.54
N HIS A 35 -21.31 11.67 5.09
CA HIS A 35 -22.11 12.78 4.55
C HIS A 35 -22.41 12.65 3.04
N LEU A 36 -21.82 11.67 2.36
CA LEU A 36 -22.03 11.45 0.93
C LEU A 36 -23.33 10.69 0.66
N PRO A 37 -24.09 11.03 -0.40
CA PRO A 37 -25.23 10.25 -0.83
C PRO A 37 -24.81 8.80 -1.19
N PRO A 38 -25.71 7.81 -1.00
CA PRO A 38 -25.36 6.39 -1.11
C PRO A 38 -24.75 5.99 -2.47
N ARG A 39 -25.12 6.69 -3.53
CA ARG A 39 -24.58 6.47 -4.86
C ARG A 39 -23.12 6.94 -4.97
N LEU A 40 -22.77 8.09 -4.40
CA LEU A 40 -21.40 8.59 -4.35
C LEU A 40 -20.52 7.73 -3.44
N GLN A 41 -21.06 7.17 -2.39
CA GLN A 41 -20.36 6.21 -1.54
C GLN A 41 -19.95 4.96 -2.32
N GLN A 42 -20.80 4.42 -3.17
CA GLN A 42 -20.48 3.26 -4.02
C GLN A 42 -19.38 3.59 -5.05
N ILE A 43 -19.46 4.76 -5.67
CA ILE A 43 -18.44 5.22 -6.63
C ILE A 43 -17.09 5.42 -5.93
N SER A 44 -17.06 6.06 -4.76
CA SER A 44 -15.84 6.27 -4.00
C SER A 44 -15.17 4.95 -3.59
N TRP A 45 -15.96 3.90 -3.31
CA TRP A 45 -15.42 2.56 -3.06
C TRP A 45 -14.66 2.01 -4.26
N ILE A 46 -15.21 2.13 -5.46
CA ILE A 46 -14.54 1.69 -6.70
C ILE A 46 -13.25 2.47 -6.91
N VAL A 47 -13.31 3.80 -6.73
CA VAL A 47 -12.14 4.68 -6.84
C VAL A 47 -11.03 4.24 -5.88
N VAL A 48 -11.37 4.02 -4.60
CA VAL A 48 -10.41 3.58 -3.58
C VAL A 48 -9.79 2.22 -3.92
N GLU A 49 -10.60 1.25 -4.35
CA GLU A 49 -10.11 -0.08 -4.70
C GLU A 49 -9.18 -0.05 -5.92
N VAL A 50 -9.50 0.76 -6.94
CA VAL A 50 -8.66 0.91 -8.13
C VAL A 50 -7.34 1.63 -7.78
N LEU A 51 -7.40 2.71 -7.00
CA LEU A 51 -6.21 3.42 -6.54
C LEU A 51 -5.32 2.52 -5.68
N PHE A 52 -5.91 1.71 -4.81
CA PHE A 52 -5.17 0.75 -4.01
C PHE A 52 -4.54 -0.35 -4.88
N PHE A 53 -5.25 -0.80 -5.91
CA PHE A 53 -4.70 -1.74 -6.87
C PHE A 53 -3.50 -1.18 -7.61
N ILE A 54 -3.55 0.08 -8.08
CA ILE A 54 -2.43 0.75 -8.73
C ILE A 54 -1.21 0.79 -7.81
N LEU A 55 -1.38 1.22 -6.56
CA LEU A 55 -0.30 1.28 -5.58
C LEU A 55 0.33 -0.10 -5.33
N THR A 56 -0.51 -1.12 -5.06
CA THR A 56 -0.01 -2.47 -4.76
C THR A 56 0.65 -3.12 -5.97
N ALA A 57 0.13 -2.89 -7.18
CA ALA A 57 0.72 -3.39 -8.42
C ALA A 57 2.08 -2.74 -8.70
N THR A 58 2.21 -1.43 -8.46
CA THR A 58 3.48 -0.71 -8.59
C THR A 58 4.53 -1.28 -7.64
N ILE A 59 4.20 -1.45 -6.36
CA ILE A 59 5.15 -1.99 -5.38
C ILE A 59 5.48 -3.46 -5.69
N ALA A 60 4.53 -4.26 -6.16
CA ALA A 60 4.80 -5.65 -6.55
C ALA A 60 5.77 -5.73 -7.73
N TYR A 61 5.56 -4.89 -8.76
CA TYR A 61 6.40 -4.85 -9.95
C TYR A 61 7.84 -4.42 -9.61
N TYR A 62 8.02 -3.31 -8.92
CA TYR A 62 9.34 -2.83 -8.52
C TYR A 62 9.97 -3.68 -7.42
N GLY A 63 9.16 -4.34 -6.59
CA GLY A 63 9.62 -5.36 -5.64
C GLY A 63 10.25 -6.56 -6.33
N TRP A 64 9.74 -6.94 -7.51
CA TRP A 64 10.39 -7.97 -8.34
C TRP A 64 11.75 -7.50 -8.86
N GLY A 65 11.87 -6.26 -9.34
CA GLY A 65 13.14 -5.68 -9.75
C GLY A 65 14.20 -5.64 -8.62
N GLN A 66 13.78 -5.46 -7.36
CA GLN A 66 14.69 -5.57 -6.22
C GLN A 66 15.23 -7.00 -6.03
N ILE A 67 14.43 -8.02 -6.33
CA ILE A 67 14.88 -9.41 -6.27
C ILE A 67 15.92 -9.69 -7.34
N GLU A 68 15.72 -9.20 -8.58
CA GLU A 68 16.70 -9.34 -9.67
C GLU A 68 18.03 -8.68 -9.31
N ARG A 69 18.00 -7.47 -8.73
CA ARG A 69 19.21 -6.80 -8.24
C ARG A 69 19.93 -7.59 -7.13
N LEU A 70 19.19 -8.20 -6.20
CA LEU A 70 19.78 -9.02 -5.15
C LEU A 70 20.32 -10.37 -5.66
N GLN A 71 19.88 -10.85 -6.83
CA GLN A 71 20.47 -12.00 -7.51
C GLN A 71 21.79 -11.63 -8.21
N GLU A 72 21.84 -10.45 -8.84
CA GLU A 72 23.07 -9.96 -9.48
C GLU A 72 24.14 -9.58 -8.45
N TYR A 73 23.73 -8.97 -7.34
CA TYR A 73 24.61 -8.52 -6.24
C TYR A 73 24.19 -9.18 -4.92
N PRO A 74 24.61 -10.44 -4.68
CA PRO A 74 24.20 -11.19 -3.50
C PRO A 74 24.66 -10.51 -2.22
N GLN A 75 23.71 -10.09 -1.40
CA GLN A 75 23.96 -9.54 -0.07
C GLN A 75 23.49 -10.56 0.98
N HIS A 76 24.23 -10.66 2.08
CA HIS A 76 23.92 -11.54 3.19
C HIS A 76 23.61 -10.72 4.43
N THR A 77 22.71 -11.23 5.27
CA THR A 77 22.39 -10.63 6.56
C THR A 77 23.58 -10.71 7.52
N THR A 78 23.67 -9.76 8.43
CA THR A 78 24.84 -9.57 9.28
C THR A 78 25.02 -10.68 10.31
N ALA A 79 23.94 -11.17 10.95
CA ALA A 79 24.02 -12.16 12.01
C ALA A 79 23.78 -13.59 11.51
N LEU A 80 22.73 -13.81 10.72
CA LEU A 80 22.36 -15.16 10.24
C LEU A 80 23.08 -15.56 8.95
N ARG A 81 23.71 -14.62 8.24
CA ARG A 81 24.33 -14.81 6.93
C ARG A 81 23.39 -15.45 5.88
N ILE A 82 22.09 -15.23 6.04
CA ILE A 82 21.07 -15.65 5.08
C ILE A 82 21.09 -14.66 3.91
N PRO A 83 20.89 -15.11 2.64
CA PRO A 83 20.73 -14.19 1.52
C PRO A 83 19.54 -13.25 1.74
N PHE A 84 19.72 -11.94 1.56
CA PHE A 84 18.64 -10.94 1.66
C PHE A 84 17.48 -11.20 0.68
N LEU A 85 17.74 -11.97 -0.35
CA LEU A 85 16.73 -12.44 -1.29
C LEU A 85 15.53 -13.10 -0.59
N ILE A 86 15.76 -13.91 0.45
CA ILE A 86 14.69 -14.66 1.15
C ILE A 86 13.70 -13.73 1.85
N PRO A 87 14.12 -12.77 2.71
CA PRO A 87 13.17 -11.85 3.31
C PRO A 87 12.51 -10.90 2.30
N TYR A 88 13.20 -10.49 1.22
CA TYR A 88 12.65 -9.60 0.20
C TYR A 88 11.60 -10.27 -0.71
N LEU A 89 11.57 -11.60 -0.81
CA LEU A 89 10.54 -12.35 -1.56
C LEU A 89 9.11 -12.02 -1.10
N ILE A 90 8.93 -11.54 0.12
CA ILE A 90 7.60 -11.15 0.61
C ILE A 90 7.01 -9.98 -0.16
N LEU A 91 7.83 -9.09 -0.73
CA LEU A 91 7.32 -7.94 -1.48
C LEU A 91 6.48 -8.38 -2.68
N PRO A 92 7.01 -9.06 -3.70
CA PRO A 92 6.18 -9.45 -4.84
C PRO A 92 5.11 -10.48 -4.45
N PHE A 93 5.39 -11.35 -3.48
CA PHE A 93 4.43 -12.36 -3.04
C PHE A 93 3.28 -11.74 -2.23
N GLY A 94 3.57 -10.91 -1.23
CA GLY A 94 2.57 -10.25 -0.39
C GLY A 94 1.72 -9.25 -1.17
N PHE A 95 2.37 -8.36 -1.93
CA PHE A 95 1.65 -7.40 -2.76
C PHE A 95 0.93 -8.07 -3.94
N GLY A 96 1.47 -9.15 -4.50
CA GLY A 96 0.78 -9.98 -5.51
C GLY A 96 -0.51 -10.60 -4.97
N LEU A 97 -0.49 -11.13 -3.75
CA LEU A 97 -1.70 -11.61 -3.07
C LEU A 97 -2.70 -10.49 -2.80
N MET A 98 -2.23 -9.29 -2.44
CA MET A 98 -3.10 -8.12 -2.29
C MET A 98 -3.75 -7.75 -3.61
N CYS A 99 -3.00 -7.67 -4.71
CA CYS A 99 -3.53 -7.42 -6.05
C CYS A 99 -4.61 -8.44 -6.43
N PHE A 100 -4.36 -9.72 -6.20
CA PHE A 100 -5.34 -10.76 -6.48
C PHE A 100 -6.64 -10.59 -5.69
N ARG A 101 -6.53 -10.24 -4.38
CA ARG A 101 -7.72 -9.98 -3.55
C ARG A 101 -8.47 -8.72 -3.95
N LEU A 102 -7.76 -7.66 -4.33
CA LEU A 102 -8.37 -6.43 -4.84
C LEU A 102 -9.12 -6.69 -6.15
N LEU A 103 -8.57 -7.48 -7.06
CA LEU A 103 -9.27 -7.90 -8.29
C LEU A 103 -10.55 -8.69 -7.98
N GLN A 104 -10.51 -9.59 -6.98
CA GLN A 104 -11.70 -10.31 -6.54
C GLN A 104 -12.75 -9.36 -5.95
N SER A 105 -12.32 -8.36 -5.19
CA SER A 105 -13.21 -7.36 -4.59
C SER A 105 -13.83 -6.48 -5.66
N LEU A 106 -13.03 -5.95 -6.58
CA LEU A 106 -13.49 -5.15 -7.72
C LEU A 106 -14.50 -5.91 -8.58
N TYR A 107 -14.23 -7.18 -8.90
CA TYR A 107 -15.16 -8.00 -9.69
C TYR A 107 -16.54 -8.15 -9.00
N LYS A 108 -16.55 -8.33 -7.69
CA LYS A 108 -17.80 -8.37 -6.92
C LYS A 108 -18.52 -7.02 -6.92
N GLN A 109 -17.77 -5.94 -6.77
CA GLN A 109 -18.30 -4.58 -6.71
C GLN A 109 -18.95 -4.19 -8.05
N VAL A 110 -18.28 -4.46 -9.17
CA VAL A 110 -18.81 -4.22 -10.52
C VAL A 110 -20.14 -4.92 -10.76
N LYS A 111 -20.32 -6.14 -10.23
CA LYS A 111 -21.59 -6.88 -10.32
C LYS A 111 -22.72 -6.25 -9.50
N VAL A 112 -22.39 -5.56 -8.41
CA VAL A 112 -23.36 -4.95 -7.50
C VAL A 112 -23.75 -3.54 -7.95
N CYS A 113 -22.76 -2.71 -8.34
CA CYS A 113 -22.98 -1.29 -8.67
C CYS A 113 -23.45 -1.04 -10.10
N GLY A 114 -23.27 -2.01 -11.00
CA GLY A 114 -23.59 -1.85 -12.44
C GLY A 114 -22.45 -1.20 -13.22
N VAL A 115 -22.56 -1.30 -14.55
CA VAL A 115 -21.50 -0.88 -15.50
C VAL A 115 -21.33 0.65 -15.51
N VAL A 116 -22.42 1.41 -15.35
CA VAL A 116 -22.39 2.88 -15.42
C VAL A 116 -21.62 3.50 -14.27
N ASP A 117 -21.90 3.07 -13.04
CA ASP A 117 -21.22 3.60 -11.84
C ASP A 117 -19.74 3.16 -11.80
N THR A 118 -19.43 2.00 -12.36
CA THR A 118 -18.04 1.54 -12.53
C THR A 118 -17.27 2.42 -13.53
N LEU A 119 -17.89 2.78 -14.66
CA LEU A 119 -17.26 3.68 -15.64
C LEU A 119 -17.03 5.07 -15.03
N ILE A 120 -17.97 5.59 -14.29
CA ILE A 120 -17.82 6.88 -13.57
C ILE A 120 -16.64 6.81 -12.59
N GLY A 121 -16.52 5.70 -11.83
CA GLY A 121 -15.39 5.49 -10.92
C GLY A 121 -14.04 5.44 -11.64
N LEU A 122 -13.94 4.75 -12.78
CA LEU A 122 -12.72 4.71 -13.59
C LEU A 122 -12.35 6.08 -14.18
N ILE A 123 -13.34 6.84 -14.65
CA ILE A 123 -13.13 8.22 -15.12
C ILE A 123 -12.62 9.10 -13.97
N ALA A 124 -13.20 8.97 -12.78
CA ALA A 124 -12.74 9.70 -11.60
C ALA A 124 -11.28 9.38 -11.24
N VAL A 125 -10.87 8.11 -11.30
CA VAL A 125 -9.46 7.72 -11.12
C VAL A 125 -8.57 8.37 -12.16
N PHE A 126 -8.99 8.37 -13.45
CA PHE A 126 -8.23 9.00 -14.51
C PHE A 126 -8.09 10.53 -14.30
N VAL A 127 -9.16 11.20 -13.85
CA VAL A 127 -9.13 12.64 -13.50
C VAL A 127 -8.20 12.91 -12.32
N ILE A 128 -8.17 12.04 -11.28
CA ILE A 128 -7.27 12.15 -10.15
C ILE A 128 -5.81 11.92 -10.57
N ALA A 129 -5.57 11.01 -11.50
CA ALA A 129 -4.24 10.71 -12.02
C ALA A 129 -3.75 11.75 -13.06
N SER A 130 -4.66 12.52 -13.69
CA SER A 130 -4.33 13.44 -14.78
C SER A 130 -3.29 14.50 -14.41
N PRO A 131 -3.31 15.14 -13.20
CA PRO A 131 -2.27 16.10 -12.85
C PRO A 131 -0.87 15.48 -12.77
N VAL A 132 -0.77 14.18 -12.40
CA VAL A 132 0.52 13.47 -12.37
C VAL A 132 1.09 13.28 -13.77
N ILE A 133 0.22 13.10 -14.76
CA ILE A 133 0.62 12.83 -16.15
C ILE A 133 0.94 14.12 -16.92
N PHE A 134 0.25 15.24 -16.60
CA PHE A 134 0.32 16.48 -17.35
C PHE A 134 1.13 17.58 -16.67
N CYS A 135 1.54 17.43 -15.41
CA CYS A 135 2.34 18.44 -14.72
C CYS A 135 3.83 18.14 -14.87
N ASP A 136 4.46 18.84 -15.80
CA ASP A 136 5.91 18.94 -15.84
C ASP A 136 6.38 19.91 -14.74
N TYR A 137 7.14 19.42 -13.76
CA TYR A 137 7.83 20.22 -12.76
C TYR A 137 6.95 20.89 -11.69
N ILE A 138 6.44 20.12 -10.75
CA ILE A 138 5.92 20.66 -9.48
C ILE A 138 6.96 20.42 -8.39
N GLU A 139 7.17 21.42 -7.52
CA GLU A 139 7.99 21.23 -6.32
C GLU A 139 7.49 20.01 -5.50
N PRO A 140 8.39 19.15 -5.01
CA PRO A 140 8.01 17.88 -4.36
C PRO A 140 7.11 18.05 -3.13
N LEU A 141 7.35 19.08 -2.32
CA LEU A 141 6.60 19.31 -1.08
C LEU A 141 5.13 19.66 -1.32
N PRO A 142 4.79 20.68 -2.15
CA PRO A 142 3.39 20.99 -2.47
C PRO A 142 2.67 19.84 -3.15
N ALA A 143 3.34 19.08 -4.02
CA ALA A 143 2.77 17.91 -4.68
C ALA A 143 2.37 16.84 -3.66
N LEU A 144 3.28 16.48 -2.74
CA LEU A 144 3.04 15.47 -1.71
C LEU A 144 1.81 15.82 -0.86
N PHE A 145 1.81 17.02 -0.26
CA PHE A 145 0.73 17.42 0.64
C PHE A 145 -0.57 17.69 -0.10
N GLY A 146 -0.50 18.27 -1.29
CA GLY A 146 -1.68 18.54 -2.13
C GLY A 146 -2.41 17.25 -2.50
N TYR A 147 -1.69 16.25 -3.04
CA TYR A 147 -2.26 14.94 -3.35
C TYR A 147 -2.77 14.22 -2.11
N PHE A 148 -2.03 14.25 -1.02
CA PHE A 148 -2.46 13.63 0.23
C PHE A 148 -3.79 14.20 0.72
N ILE A 149 -3.93 15.53 0.77
CA ILE A 149 -5.17 16.19 1.23
C ILE A 149 -6.34 15.87 0.29
N VAL A 150 -6.13 15.93 -1.02
CA VAL A 150 -7.17 15.62 -2.01
C VAL A 150 -7.65 14.17 -1.89
N LEU A 151 -6.73 13.21 -1.78
CA LEU A 151 -7.08 11.80 -1.62
C LEU A 151 -7.83 11.53 -0.30
N CYS A 152 -7.39 12.15 0.80
CA CYS A 152 -8.11 12.07 2.08
C CYS A 152 -9.50 12.68 2.01
N ALA A 153 -9.67 13.81 1.31
CA ALA A 153 -10.97 14.47 1.11
C ALA A 153 -11.96 13.60 0.29
N ILE A 154 -11.46 12.77 -0.62
CA ILE A 154 -12.27 11.82 -1.39
C ILE A 154 -12.68 10.58 -0.54
N GLY A 155 -12.08 10.41 0.65
CA GLY A 155 -12.34 9.27 1.54
C GLY A 155 -11.40 8.08 1.30
N VAL A 156 -10.27 8.28 0.65
CA VAL A 156 -9.22 7.25 0.53
C VAL A 156 -8.59 7.00 1.90
N PRO A 157 -8.36 5.74 2.33
CA PRO A 157 -7.67 5.45 3.58
C PRO A 157 -6.31 6.15 3.69
N VAL A 158 -6.00 6.69 4.86
CA VAL A 158 -4.79 7.51 5.10
C VAL A 158 -3.50 6.84 4.63
N ALA A 159 -3.34 5.54 4.91
CA ALA A 159 -2.15 4.80 4.50
C ALA A 159 -2.00 4.71 2.97
N ILE A 160 -3.12 4.52 2.26
CA ILE A 160 -3.13 4.45 0.79
C ILE A 160 -2.90 5.84 0.21
N SER A 161 -3.51 6.89 0.81
CA SER A 161 -3.32 8.29 0.40
C SER A 161 -1.85 8.71 0.53
N LEU A 162 -1.17 8.33 1.62
CA LEU A 162 0.27 8.56 1.79
C LEU A 162 1.10 7.85 0.72
N GLY A 163 0.82 6.56 0.48
CA GLY A 163 1.53 5.80 -0.55
C GLY A 163 1.33 6.36 -1.95
N LEU A 164 0.10 6.73 -2.31
CA LEU A 164 -0.21 7.31 -3.62
C LEU A 164 0.34 8.72 -3.79
N SER A 165 0.28 9.57 -2.76
CA SER A 165 0.87 10.90 -2.82
C SER A 165 2.40 10.84 -2.97
N THR A 166 3.05 9.89 -2.29
CA THR A 166 4.49 9.63 -2.47
C THR A 166 4.80 9.17 -3.89
N LEU A 167 4.02 8.22 -4.43
CA LEU A 167 4.16 7.74 -5.81
C LEU A 167 3.99 8.89 -6.82
N ALA A 168 2.93 9.69 -6.65
CA ALA A 168 2.67 10.86 -7.50
C ALA A 168 3.83 11.85 -7.46
N THR A 169 4.35 12.14 -6.26
CA THR A 169 5.47 13.08 -6.08
C THR A 169 6.75 12.58 -6.74
N ILE A 170 7.07 11.29 -6.60
CA ILE A 170 8.25 10.69 -7.25
C ILE A 170 8.15 10.82 -8.77
N ILE A 171 6.98 10.57 -9.35
CA ILE A 171 6.76 10.67 -10.79
C ILE A 171 6.82 12.13 -11.28
N CYS A 172 6.20 13.07 -10.56
CA CYS A 172 6.17 14.48 -10.96
C CYS A 172 7.50 15.20 -10.78
N ALA A 173 8.25 14.88 -9.73
CA ALA A 173 9.47 15.60 -9.38
C ALA A 173 10.74 14.96 -9.96
N ASP A 174 10.65 13.73 -10.48
CA ASP A 174 11.78 12.93 -11.02
C ASP A 174 13.04 12.96 -10.13
N THR A 175 12.82 13.05 -8.81
CA THR A 175 13.91 13.20 -7.83
C THR A 175 14.48 11.88 -7.35
N LEU A 176 13.67 10.84 -7.38
CA LEU A 176 14.02 9.51 -6.89
C LEU A 176 13.51 8.43 -7.86
N PRO A 177 14.25 7.32 -8.03
CA PRO A 177 13.74 6.19 -8.80
C PRO A 177 12.55 5.54 -8.08
N ILE A 178 11.53 5.13 -8.84
CA ILE A 178 10.30 4.52 -8.29
C ILE A 178 10.61 3.23 -7.51
N GLU A 179 11.67 2.52 -7.88
CA GLU A 179 12.16 1.33 -7.18
C GLU A 179 12.45 1.58 -5.70
N TYR A 180 12.82 2.81 -5.35
CA TYR A 180 13.07 3.20 -3.97
C TYR A 180 11.83 3.00 -3.09
N MET A 181 10.64 3.13 -3.66
CA MET A 181 9.39 2.90 -2.95
C MET A 181 9.23 1.45 -2.47
N ALA A 182 9.61 0.48 -3.30
CA ALA A 182 9.61 -0.93 -2.91
C ALA A 182 10.68 -1.23 -1.83
N GLN A 183 11.85 -0.61 -1.94
CA GLN A 183 12.89 -0.74 -0.92
C GLN A 183 12.44 -0.18 0.43
N VAL A 184 11.84 1.02 0.45
CA VAL A 184 11.33 1.65 1.67
C VAL A 184 10.17 0.85 2.26
N ALA A 185 9.30 0.27 1.44
CA ALA A 185 8.23 -0.60 1.92
C ALA A 185 8.77 -1.76 2.77
N PHE A 186 9.92 -2.34 2.39
CA PHE A 186 10.56 -3.38 3.19
C PHE A 186 11.28 -2.81 4.42
N THR A 187 12.17 -1.84 4.22
CA THR A 187 13.06 -1.33 5.27
C THR A 187 12.33 -0.58 6.38
N SER A 188 11.18 0.02 6.09
CA SER A 188 10.36 0.70 7.10
C SER A 188 9.80 -0.24 8.16
N ILE A 189 9.49 -1.49 7.80
CA ILE A 189 9.00 -2.51 8.74
C ILE A 189 10.15 -3.27 9.40
N ASP A 190 11.32 -3.32 8.75
CA ASP A 190 12.52 -3.96 9.29
C ASP A 190 13.16 -3.10 10.40
N SER A 191 12.40 -2.83 11.44
CA SER A 191 12.85 -2.08 12.60
C SER A 191 12.42 -2.73 13.91
N PHE A 192 13.33 -2.73 14.89
CA PHE A 192 13.06 -3.30 16.21
C PHE A 192 11.86 -2.63 16.93
N PRO A 193 11.72 -1.30 16.92
CA PRO A 193 10.57 -0.64 17.58
C PRO A 193 9.22 -1.08 17.00
N ILE A 194 9.10 -1.22 15.68
CA ILE A 194 7.83 -1.64 15.04
C ILE A 194 7.50 -3.08 15.38
N MET A 195 8.49 -3.97 15.37
CA MET A 195 8.31 -5.35 15.79
C MET A 195 7.90 -5.46 17.27
N ALA A 196 8.45 -4.63 18.15
CA ALA A 196 8.19 -4.68 19.59
C ALA A 196 6.72 -4.35 19.94
N ILE A 197 6.06 -3.46 19.20
CA ILE A 197 4.68 -3.02 19.46
C ILE A 197 3.68 -4.20 19.58
N PRO A 198 3.51 -5.08 18.58
CA PRO A 198 2.57 -6.18 18.70
C PRO A 198 2.94 -7.21 19.78
N PHE A 199 4.22 -7.40 20.05
CA PHE A 199 4.64 -8.29 21.13
C PHE A 199 4.31 -7.72 22.52
N PHE A 200 4.46 -6.41 22.72
CA PHE A 200 4.04 -5.76 23.97
C PHE A 200 2.53 -5.78 24.15
N ILE A 201 1.76 -5.56 23.07
CA ILE A 201 0.29 -5.68 23.11
C ILE A 201 -0.11 -7.11 23.46
N ALA A 202 0.48 -8.12 22.83
CA ALA A 202 0.21 -9.52 23.13
C ALA A 202 0.55 -9.87 24.58
N ALA A 203 1.72 -9.44 25.08
CA ALA A 203 2.11 -9.63 26.47
C ALA A 203 1.11 -8.99 27.44
N GLY A 204 0.64 -7.77 27.16
CA GLY A 204 -0.37 -7.09 27.96
C GLY A 204 -1.70 -7.85 28.01
N VAL A 205 -2.13 -8.40 26.86
CA VAL A 205 -3.36 -9.22 26.77
C VAL A 205 -3.22 -10.50 27.58
N PHE A 206 -2.07 -11.20 27.48
CA PHE A 206 -1.83 -12.42 28.25
C PHE A 206 -1.74 -12.16 29.75
N MET A 207 -1.09 -11.08 30.17
CA MET A 207 -1.03 -10.68 31.57
C MET A 207 -2.39 -10.28 32.14
N GLY A 208 -3.25 -9.67 31.31
CA GLY A 208 -4.59 -9.27 31.74
C GLY A 208 -5.61 -10.42 31.75
N ALA A 209 -5.32 -11.54 31.07
CA ALA A 209 -6.17 -12.73 31.03
C ALA A 209 -5.82 -13.80 32.08
N GLY A 210 -4.68 -13.67 32.78
CA GLY A 210 -4.23 -14.56 33.86
C GLY A 210 -4.42 -13.93 35.22
#